data_93dff51c2ba9875faf0edb69b7e1cebd
#
_entry.id   93dff51c2ba9875faf0edb69b7e1cebd
#
_cell.length_a   1.000
_cell.length_b   1.000
_cell.length_c   1.000
_cell.angle_alpha   90.00
_cell.angle_beta   90.00
_cell.angle_gamma   90.00
#
_symmetry.space_group_name_H-M   'P 1'
#
loop_
_entity.id
_entity.type
_entity.pdbx_description
1 polymer ?
#
loop_
_entity_poly.entity_id
_entity_poly.type
_entity_poly.pdbx_seq_one_letter_code
_entity_poly.pdbx_strand_id
1 'polypeptide(L)'
;MKEQILEMENYASEHNVPIIEKKSIAFIMKYIRDNNIKNVLEIGSAIGYSAILMASSNQETMVTTIERDETRYMECLKNVKKCGMDKKINVVYQDALELNLSEDLR
;
A
#
# COMPACT_ATOMS: atom_id res chain seq x y z
N MET A 1 0.57 11.55 10.49
CA MET A 1 0.21 10.29 9.86
C MET A 1 -0.69 9.37 10.68
N LYS A 2 -0.64 9.44 11.99
CA LYS A 2 -1.52 8.64 12.87
C LYS A 2 -3.01 8.84 12.57
N GLU A 3 -3.42 10.10 12.34
CA GLU A 3 -4.81 10.42 12.03
C GLU A 3 -5.28 9.76 10.74
N GLN A 4 -4.44 9.81 9.70
CA GLN A 4 -4.79 9.23 8.40
C GLN A 4 -4.88 7.70 8.49
N ILE A 5 -4.01 7.07 9.26
CA ILE A 5 -4.07 5.62 9.49
C ILE A 5 -5.38 5.24 10.18
N LEU A 6 -5.77 5.97 11.22
CA LEU A 6 -7.03 5.75 11.93
C LEU A 6 -8.25 5.97 11.01
N GLU A 7 -8.21 7.02 10.21
CA GLU A 7 -9.27 7.30 9.22
C GLU A 7 -9.43 6.14 8.23
N MET A 8 -8.30 5.56 7.77
CA MET A 8 -8.33 4.41 6.86
C MET A 8 -8.92 3.16 7.53
N GLU A 9 -8.57 2.91 8.79
CA GLU A 9 -9.11 1.79 9.55
C GLU A 9 -10.63 1.94 9.71
N ASN A 10 -11.09 3.14 10.01
CA ASN A 10 -12.52 3.46 10.13
C ASN A 10 -13.25 3.31 8.79
N TYR A 11 -12.68 3.83 7.72
CA TYR A 11 -13.23 3.70 6.37
C TYR A 11 -13.37 2.21 5.99
N ALA A 12 -12.33 1.44 6.23
CA ALA A 12 -12.35 0.01 5.90
C ALA A 12 -13.46 -0.73 6.65
N SER A 13 -13.65 -0.41 7.93
CA SER A 13 -14.72 -0.98 8.74
C SER A 13 -16.10 -0.59 8.23
N GLU A 14 -16.31 0.69 7.91
CA GLU A 14 -17.59 1.20 7.44
C GLU A 14 -17.99 0.67 6.06
N HIS A 15 -17.01 0.44 5.18
CA HIS A 15 -17.24 0.02 3.79
C HIS A 15 -16.94 -1.45 3.55
N ASN A 16 -16.70 -2.22 4.59
CA ASN A 16 -16.37 -3.65 4.51
C ASN A 16 -15.19 -3.94 3.57
N VAL A 17 -14.17 -3.10 3.61
CA VAL A 17 -12.93 -3.33 2.87
C VAL A 17 -11.98 -4.14 3.74
N PRO A 18 -11.59 -5.35 3.31
CA PRO A 18 -10.62 -6.12 4.08
C PRO A 18 -9.24 -5.45 4.02
N ILE A 19 -8.65 -5.22 5.19
CA ILE A 19 -7.27 -4.73 5.32
C ILE A 19 -6.47 -5.71 6.18
N ILE A 20 -5.16 -5.67 6.04
CA ILE A 20 -4.26 -6.55 6.77
C ILE A 20 -4.38 -6.34 8.29
N GLU A 21 -4.29 -7.41 9.06
CA GLU A 21 -4.32 -7.34 10.52
C GLU A 21 -3.11 -6.58 11.07
N LYS A 22 -3.30 -5.90 12.20
CA LYS A 22 -2.25 -5.08 12.82
C LYS A 22 -0.99 -5.87 13.17
N LYS A 23 -1.15 -7.10 13.66
CA LYS A 23 0.01 -7.95 13.98
C LYS A 23 0.80 -8.33 12.73
N SER A 24 0.09 -8.63 11.66
CA SER A 24 0.73 -9.03 10.40
C SER A 24 1.50 -7.88 9.77
N ILE A 25 0.90 -6.69 9.71
CA ILE A 25 1.61 -5.54 9.14
C ILE A 25 2.79 -5.10 10.02
N ALA A 26 2.65 -5.20 11.33
CA ALA A 26 3.75 -4.88 12.25
C ALA A 26 4.94 -5.81 12.01
N PHE A 27 4.71 -7.10 11.79
CA PHE A 27 5.75 -8.06 11.45
C PHE A 27 6.43 -7.70 10.13
N ILE A 28 5.65 -7.37 9.10
CA ILE A 28 6.17 -7.01 7.78
C ILE A 28 7.01 -5.73 7.88
N MET A 29 6.53 -4.72 8.59
CA MET A 29 7.26 -3.46 8.79
C MET A 29 8.61 -3.70 9.48
N LYS A 30 8.62 -4.55 10.50
CA LYS A 30 9.85 -4.91 11.19
C LYS A 30 10.82 -5.65 10.26
N TYR A 31 10.32 -6.59 9.47
CA TYR A 31 11.12 -7.32 8.48
C TYR A 31 11.76 -6.36 7.47
N ILE A 32 10.99 -5.40 6.96
CA ILE A 32 11.48 -4.39 6.02
C ILE A 32 12.61 -3.59 6.65
N ARG A 33 12.45 -3.11 7.88
CA ARG A 33 13.48 -2.36 8.59
C ARG A 33 14.73 -3.18 8.85
N ASP A 34 14.55 -4.37 9.41
CA ASP A 34 15.67 -5.20 9.85
C ASP A 34 16.53 -5.68 8.68
N ASN A 35 15.93 -5.84 7.51
CA ASN A 35 16.62 -6.32 6.30
C ASN A 35 16.88 -5.22 5.27
N ASN A 36 16.54 -3.98 5.60
CA ASN A 36 16.68 -2.83 4.71
C ASN A 36 16.11 -3.10 3.31
N ILE A 37 14.87 -3.60 3.27
CA ILE A 37 14.20 -3.90 2.01
C ILE A 37 13.88 -2.60 1.29
N LYS A 38 14.35 -2.48 0.05
CA LYS A 38 14.23 -1.22 -0.71
C LYS A 38 13.04 -1.21 -1.67
N ASN A 39 12.63 -2.36 -2.15
CA ASN A 39 11.53 -2.46 -3.12
C ASN A 39 10.54 -3.52 -2.69
N VAL A 40 9.26 -3.13 -2.68
CA VAL A 40 8.15 -4.02 -2.33
C VAL A 40 7.14 -4.00 -3.46
N LEU A 41 6.68 -5.18 -3.87
CA LEU A 41 5.56 -5.33 -4.79
C LEU A 41 4.38 -5.90 -4.01
N GLU A 42 3.26 -5.19 -4.03
CA GLU A 42 2.02 -5.61 -3.40
C GLU A 42 0.93 -5.84 -4.44
N ILE A 43 0.26 -6.99 -4.37
CA ILE A 43 -0.91 -7.29 -5.19
C ILE A 43 -2.14 -7.10 -4.31
N GLY A 44 -3.02 -6.21 -4.73
CA GLY A 44 -4.22 -5.86 -3.96
C GLY A 44 -3.96 -4.71 -3.00
N SER A 45 -3.95 -3.48 -3.52
CA SER A 45 -3.74 -2.27 -2.72
C SER A 45 -4.85 -2.03 -1.71
N ALA A 46 -6.06 -2.48 -2.04
CA ALA A 46 -7.28 -2.03 -1.39
C ALA A 46 -7.26 -0.50 -1.30
N ILE A 47 -7.29 0.07 -0.11
CA ILE A 47 -7.30 1.53 0.07
C ILE A 47 -5.91 2.12 0.38
N GLY A 48 -4.86 1.31 0.26
CA GLY A 48 -3.47 1.76 0.44
C GLY A 48 -2.91 1.64 1.84
N TYR A 49 -3.63 1.04 2.76
CA TYR A 49 -3.27 0.94 4.17
C TYR A 49 -1.92 0.25 4.38
N SER A 50 -1.77 -0.98 3.86
CA SER A 50 -0.52 -1.72 4.01
C SER A 50 0.63 -1.09 3.23
N ALA A 51 0.37 -0.60 2.02
CA ALA A 51 1.39 0.06 1.21
C ALA A 51 1.98 1.28 1.92
N ILE A 52 1.12 2.10 2.52
CA ILE A 52 1.54 3.30 3.26
C ILE A 52 2.38 2.91 4.48
N LEU A 53 1.94 1.91 5.24
CA LEU A 53 2.68 1.45 6.42
C LEU A 53 4.02 0.84 6.02
N MET A 54 4.07 0.03 4.96
CA MET A 54 5.32 -0.54 4.47
C MET A 54 6.29 0.53 4.00
N ALA A 55 5.82 1.51 3.23
CA ALA A 55 6.66 2.60 2.75
C ALA A 55 7.16 3.48 3.89
N SER A 56 6.40 3.62 4.96
CA SER A 56 6.79 4.42 6.12
C SER A 56 7.76 3.71 7.05
N SER A 57 7.91 2.39 6.91
CA SER A 57 8.71 1.59 7.83
C SER A 57 10.21 1.77 7.67
N ASN A 58 10.67 2.24 6.52
CA ASN A 58 12.08 2.46 6.23
C ASN A 58 12.19 3.60 5.22
N GLN A 59 13.13 4.50 5.43
CA GLN A 59 13.30 5.71 4.64
C GLN A 59 13.52 5.44 3.14
N GLU A 60 14.23 4.35 2.81
CA GLU A 60 14.58 4.03 1.43
C GLU A 60 13.60 3.09 0.73
N THR A 61 12.56 2.64 1.43
CA THR A 61 11.63 1.65 0.88
C THR A 61 10.65 2.29 -0.10
N MET A 62 10.62 1.74 -1.32
CA MET A 62 9.66 2.09 -2.37
C MET A 62 8.66 0.94 -2.51
N VAL A 63 7.38 1.27 -2.69
CA VAL A 63 6.32 0.27 -2.84
C VAL A 63 5.62 0.46 -4.18
N THR A 64 5.46 -0.62 -4.92
CA THR A 64 4.56 -0.67 -6.08
C THR A 64 3.38 -1.53 -5.67
N THR A 65 2.19 -0.97 -5.74
CA THR A 65 0.97 -1.66 -5.33
C THR A 65 -0.05 -1.65 -6.46
N ILE A 66 -0.73 -2.77 -6.66
CA ILE A 66 -1.60 -3.01 -7.81
C ILE A 66 -3.02 -3.26 -7.32
N GLU A 67 -3.98 -2.53 -7.88
CA GLU A 67 -5.39 -2.66 -7.56
C GLU A 67 -6.23 -2.72 -8.83
N ARG A 68 -7.16 -3.65 -8.91
CA ARG A 68 -8.06 -3.82 -10.05
C ARG A 68 -9.43 -3.16 -9.88
N ASP A 69 -9.83 -2.90 -8.65
CA ASP A 69 -11.11 -2.25 -8.35
C ASP A 69 -10.94 -0.74 -8.44
N GLU A 70 -11.69 -0.10 -9.32
CA GLU A 70 -11.55 1.34 -9.58
C GLU A 70 -11.79 2.18 -8.33
N THR A 71 -12.85 1.87 -7.56
CA THR A 71 -13.20 2.62 -6.35
C THR A 71 -12.07 2.51 -5.31
N ARG A 72 -11.54 1.32 -5.10
CA ARG A 72 -10.43 1.10 -4.17
C ARG A 72 -9.15 1.76 -4.66
N TYR A 73 -8.88 1.69 -5.95
CA TYR A 73 -7.73 2.35 -6.56
C TYR A 73 -7.77 3.87 -6.32
N MET A 74 -8.92 4.50 -6.57
CA MET A 74 -9.08 5.95 -6.35
C MET A 74 -8.91 6.32 -4.88
N GLU A 75 -9.45 5.51 -3.97
CA GLU A 75 -9.29 5.72 -2.54
C GLU A 75 -7.82 5.55 -2.11
N CYS A 76 -7.14 4.56 -2.70
CA CYS A 76 -5.71 4.34 -2.47
C CYS A 76 -4.87 5.57 -2.89
N LEU A 77 -5.11 6.10 -4.08
CA LEU A 77 -4.43 7.31 -4.57
C LEU A 77 -4.63 8.48 -3.62
N LYS A 78 -5.85 8.69 -3.18
CA LYS A 78 -6.20 9.76 -2.25
C LYS A 78 -5.44 9.61 -0.93
N ASN A 79 -5.44 8.41 -0.36
CA ASN A 79 -4.77 8.13 0.91
C ASN A 79 -3.25 8.27 0.81
N VAL A 80 -2.65 7.77 -0.27
CA VAL A 80 -1.21 7.90 -0.53
C VAL A 80 -0.80 9.36 -0.56
N LYS A 81 -1.55 10.19 -1.28
CA LYS A 81 -1.29 11.62 -1.36
C LYS A 81 -1.48 12.31 -0.02
N LYS A 82 -2.55 11.97 0.69
CA LYS A 82 -2.89 12.55 1.99
C LYS A 82 -1.82 12.26 3.05
N CYS A 83 -1.18 11.08 2.96
CA CYS A 83 -0.08 10.71 3.84
C CYS A 83 1.29 11.21 3.37
N GLY A 84 1.36 11.94 2.26
CA GLY A 84 2.62 12.44 1.73
C GLY A 84 3.54 11.36 1.18
N MET A 85 2.98 10.24 0.74
CA MET A 85 3.74 9.06 0.29
C MET A 85 3.77 8.90 -1.23
N ASP A 86 3.30 9.89 -1.96
CA ASP A 86 3.17 9.81 -3.43
C ASP A 86 4.49 9.63 -4.17
N LYS A 87 5.61 10.02 -3.56
CA LYS A 87 6.95 9.80 -4.13
C LYS A 87 7.53 8.42 -3.83
N LYS A 88 6.97 7.73 -2.84
CA LYS A 88 7.45 6.43 -2.39
C LYS A 88 6.56 5.28 -2.84
N ILE A 89 5.33 5.56 -3.23
CA ILE A 89 4.36 4.54 -3.59
C ILE A 89 3.86 4.79 -5.00
N ASN A 90 4.05 3.77 -5.85
CA ASN A 90 3.49 3.74 -7.20
C ASN A 90 2.23 2.88 -7.16
N VAL A 91 1.08 3.51 -7.41
CA VAL A 91 -0.21 2.82 -7.42
C VAL A 91 -0.61 2.52 -8.86
N VAL A 92 -0.81 1.24 -9.17
CA VAL A 92 -1.12 0.78 -10.52
C VAL A 92 -2.56 0.27 -10.56
N TYR A 93 -3.35 0.82 -11.47
CA TYR A 93 -4.72 0.35 -11.72
C TYR A 93 -4.69 -0.71 -12.81
N GLN A 94 -4.73 -1.97 -12.41
CA GLN A 94 -4.65 -3.09 -13.34
C GLN A 94 -5.04 -4.40 -12.67
N ASP A 95 -5.46 -5.38 -13.49
CA ASP A 95 -5.59 -6.75 -13.02
C ASP A 95 -4.19 -7.39 -13.03
N ALA A 96 -3.74 -7.90 -11.89
CA ALA A 96 -2.42 -8.50 -11.75
C ALA A 96 -2.20 -9.68 -12.69
N LEU A 97 -3.28 -10.40 -13.06
CA LEU A 97 -3.22 -11.53 -13.98
C LEU A 97 -2.89 -11.10 -15.42
N GLU A 98 -3.10 -9.83 -15.75
CA GLU A 98 -2.83 -9.26 -17.07
C GLU A 98 -1.47 -8.56 -17.14
N LEU A 99 -0.74 -8.48 -16.02
CA LEU A 99 0.55 -7.82 -15.96
C LEU A 99 1.64 -8.65 -16.62
N ASN A 100 2.44 -7.99 -17.45
CA ASN A 100 3.76 -8.49 -17.80
C ASN A 100 4.75 -7.84 -16.83
N LEU A 101 5.11 -8.57 -15.76
CA LEU A 101 5.94 -8.03 -14.69
C LEU A 101 7.30 -7.52 -15.16
N SER A 102 7.86 -8.12 -16.21
CA SER A 102 9.16 -7.70 -16.73
C SER A 102 9.10 -6.36 -17.48
N GLU A 103 7.96 -6.02 -18.06
CA GLU A 103 7.77 -4.77 -18.81
C GLU A 103 7.08 -3.69 -17.98
N ASP A 104 6.01 -4.07 -17.27
CA ASP A 104 5.13 -3.11 -16.61
C ASP A 104 5.70 -2.54 -15.31
N LEU A 105 6.62 -3.24 -14.66
CA LEU A 105 7.20 -2.84 -13.38
C LEU A 105 8.65 -2.36 -13.44
N ARG A 106 9.17 -2.16 -14.62
CA ARG A 106 10.52 -1.62 -14.79
C ARG A 106 10.60 -0.13 -14.51
#